data_70cf368537092fe928635a63294e4ed1
#
_entry.id   70cf368537092fe928635a63294e4ed1
#
_cell.length_a   1.000
_cell.length_b   1.000
_cell.length_c   1.000
_cell.angle_alpha   90.00
_cell.angle_beta   90.00
_cell.angle_gamma   90.00
#
_symmetry.space_group_name_H-M   'P 1'
#
loop_
_entity.id
_entity.type
_entity.pdbx_description
1 polymer ?
#
loop_
_entity_poly.entity_id
_entity_poly.type
_entity_poly.pdbx_seq_one_letter_code
_entity_poly.pdbx_strand_id
1 'polypeptide(L)'
;MRNVAIALAAWLALLTPAWAVLPDEVLADPALETRARNLSHELRCMVCQNQSIDDSNADLARDLRVLVRERLQAGDSDRQVIDYVVARYGEFVLLKPRFSARNALLWGTPILLLLIGGAVIFVRTRQGAGNEPRLSDDERAAVERLLTKMDK
;
A
#
# COMPACT_ATOMS: atom_id res chain seq x y z
N MET A 1 2.31 -40.82 25.02
CA MET A 1 2.90 -39.53 25.42
C MET A 1 4.30 -39.33 24.82
N ARG A 2 5.22 -40.32 24.96
CA ARG A 2 6.61 -40.23 24.42
C ARG A 2 6.66 -40.01 22.89
N ASN A 3 5.83 -40.66 22.11
CA ASN A 3 5.81 -40.54 20.65
C ASN A 3 5.24 -39.19 20.18
N VAL A 4 4.30 -38.60 20.91
CA VAL A 4 3.77 -37.27 20.65
C VAL A 4 4.82 -36.18 20.95
N ALA A 5 5.58 -36.34 22.04
CA ALA A 5 6.67 -35.41 22.36
C ALA A 5 7.80 -35.45 21.32
N ILE A 6 8.14 -36.64 20.80
CA ILE A 6 9.15 -36.81 19.74
C ILE A 6 8.64 -36.18 18.41
N ALA A 7 7.38 -36.39 18.07
CA ALA A 7 6.79 -35.78 16.86
C ALA A 7 6.73 -34.25 16.96
N LEU A 8 6.41 -33.71 18.13
CA LEU A 8 6.40 -32.24 18.36
C LEU A 8 7.82 -31.66 18.31
N ALA A 9 8.80 -32.34 18.88
CA ALA A 9 10.21 -31.93 18.86
C ALA A 9 10.77 -31.96 17.41
N ALA A 10 10.44 -33.00 16.64
CA ALA A 10 10.80 -33.10 15.23
C ALA A 10 10.13 -31.99 14.39
N TRP A 11 8.89 -31.66 14.68
CA TRP A 11 8.17 -30.58 13.99
C TRP A 11 8.74 -29.18 14.32
N LEU A 12 9.11 -28.93 15.58
CA LEU A 12 9.79 -27.70 15.97
C LEU A 12 11.19 -27.57 15.35
N ALA A 13 11.91 -28.66 15.15
CA ALA A 13 13.23 -28.66 14.52
C ALA A 13 13.21 -28.30 13.01
N LEU A 14 12.03 -28.41 12.36
CA LEU A 14 11.83 -28.01 10.97
C LEU A 14 11.56 -26.49 10.79
N LEU A 15 11.38 -25.75 11.89
CA LEU A 15 11.15 -24.29 11.88
C LEU A 15 12.46 -23.50 11.91
N THR A 16 13.46 -23.93 11.11
CA THR A 16 14.69 -23.15 10.97
C THR A 16 14.42 -21.92 10.10
N PRO A 17 14.81 -20.71 10.55
CA PRO A 17 14.68 -19.51 9.71
C PRO A 17 15.60 -19.68 8.48
N ALA A 18 15.01 -19.58 7.29
CA ALA A 18 15.78 -19.52 6.05
C ALA A 18 16.30 -18.08 5.89
N TRP A 19 17.61 -17.90 5.95
CA TRP A 19 18.26 -16.60 5.77
C TRP A 19 18.54 -16.42 4.28
N ALA A 20 17.99 -15.37 3.68
CA ALA A 20 18.20 -15.05 2.26
C ALA A 20 19.56 -14.38 2.01
N VAL A 21 20.15 -13.75 3.03
CA VAL A 21 21.46 -13.08 2.96
C VAL A 21 22.58 -14.09 3.21
N LEU A 22 23.51 -14.16 2.29
CA LEU A 22 24.66 -15.07 2.37
C LEU A 22 25.77 -14.48 3.25
N PRO A 23 26.56 -15.32 3.97
CA PRO A 23 27.64 -14.84 4.84
C PRO A 23 28.73 -14.03 4.11
N ASP A 24 28.93 -14.28 2.83
CA ASP A 24 29.93 -13.59 1.98
C ASP A 24 29.49 -12.18 1.55
N GLU A 25 28.22 -11.84 1.73
CA GLU A 25 27.69 -10.49 1.49
C GLU A 25 27.85 -9.56 2.71
N VAL A 26 27.96 -10.13 3.91
CA VAL A 26 27.90 -9.39 5.18
C VAL A 26 29.16 -8.51 5.37
N LEU A 27 28.94 -7.23 5.70
CA LEU A 27 30.05 -6.31 5.97
C LEU A 27 30.72 -6.60 7.33
N ALA A 28 32.03 -6.40 7.39
CA ALA A 28 32.79 -6.58 8.63
C ALA A 28 32.42 -5.56 9.71
N ASP A 29 31.99 -4.36 9.32
CA ASP A 29 31.47 -3.33 10.24
C ASP A 29 30.00 -3.57 10.55
N PRO A 30 29.64 -3.91 11.81
CA PRO A 30 28.25 -4.18 12.18
C PRO A 30 27.32 -2.97 12.06
N ALA A 31 27.85 -1.75 12.17
CA ALA A 31 27.05 -0.53 12.03
C ALA A 31 26.67 -0.30 10.57
N LEU A 32 27.61 -0.48 9.65
CA LEU A 32 27.35 -0.43 8.20
C LEU A 32 26.43 -1.57 7.75
N GLU A 33 26.61 -2.76 8.26
CA GLU A 33 25.76 -3.91 7.95
C GLU A 33 24.31 -3.66 8.40
N THR A 34 24.10 -3.12 9.60
CA THR A 34 22.77 -2.76 10.08
C THR A 34 22.09 -1.75 9.15
N ARG A 35 22.84 -0.73 8.68
CA ARG A 35 22.33 0.24 7.69
C ARG A 35 22.00 -0.43 6.36
N ALA A 36 22.89 -1.31 5.87
CA ALA A 36 22.68 -2.06 4.63
C ALA A 36 21.39 -2.90 4.68
N ARG A 37 21.16 -3.61 5.79
CA ARG A 37 19.94 -4.39 6.01
C ARG A 37 18.68 -3.52 6.05
N ASN A 38 18.71 -2.41 6.76
CA ASN A 38 17.60 -1.47 6.82
C ASN A 38 17.23 -0.94 5.42
N LEU A 39 18.22 -0.53 4.62
CA LEU A 39 18.00 -0.09 3.25
C LEU A 39 17.48 -1.23 2.35
N SER A 40 18.00 -2.45 2.54
CA SER A 40 17.55 -3.63 1.79
C SER A 40 16.09 -3.98 2.06
N HIS A 41 15.57 -3.73 3.27
CA HIS A 41 14.16 -3.88 3.59
C HIS A 41 13.26 -2.83 2.92
N GLU A 42 13.80 -1.68 2.52
CA GLU A 42 13.05 -0.64 1.81
C GLU A 42 13.02 -0.87 0.29
N LEU A 43 13.90 -1.72 -0.23
CA LEU A 43 14.06 -2.00 -1.64
C LEU A 43 13.33 -3.28 -2.05
N ARG A 44 12.63 -3.21 -3.17
CA ARG A 44 11.84 -4.31 -3.74
C ARG A 44 12.70 -5.20 -4.63
N CYS A 45 12.57 -6.50 -4.48
CA CYS A 45 13.04 -7.46 -5.46
C CYS A 45 12.12 -7.41 -6.70
N MET A 46 12.64 -6.96 -7.84
CA MET A 46 11.83 -6.71 -9.04
C MET A 46 11.40 -8.00 -9.78
N VAL A 47 11.99 -9.14 -9.44
CA VAL A 47 11.67 -10.47 -10.03
C VAL A 47 10.89 -11.36 -9.04
N CYS A 48 10.55 -10.84 -7.87
CA CYS A 48 9.85 -11.55 -6.80
C CYS A 48 8.44 -11.01 -6.62
N GLN A 49 7.59 -11.76 -5.89
CA GLN A 49 6.23 -11.31 -5.57
C GLN A 49 6.22 -10.29 -4.42
N ASN A 50 6.68 -9.06 -4.69
CA ASN A 50 6.63 -7.93 -3.77
C ASN A 50 7.46 -8.10 -2.46
N GLN A 51 8.47 -8.96 -2.47
CA GLN A 51 9.40 -9.14 -1.35
C GLN A 51 10.47 -8.04 -1.35
N SER A 52 11.05 -7.78 -0.16
CA SER A 52 12.26 -6.97 -0.09
C SER A 52 13.47 -7.72 -0.66
N ILE A 53 14.52 -6.98 -1.02
CA ILE A 53 15.77 -7.63 -1.43
C ILE A 53 16.47 -8.31 -0.24
N ASP A 54 16.15 -7.95 0.99
CA ASP A 54 16.70 -8.61 2.19
C ASP A 54 16.06 -9.99 2.44
N ASP A 55 14.79 -10.17 2.03
CA ASP A 55 14.02 -11.40 2.22
C ASP A 55 14.07 -12.34 1.02
N SER A 56 14.67 -11.91 -0.10
CA SER A 56 14.69 -12.65 -1.36
C SER A 56 16.06 -13.30 -1.62
N ASN A 57 16.04 -14.55 -2.03
CA ASN A 57 17.21 -15.31 -2.47
C ASN A 57 17.45 -15.27 -3.99
N ALA A 58 16.71 -14.43 -4.75
CA ALA A 58 16.91 -14.26 -6.16
C ALA A 58 18.27 -13.59 -6.46
N ASP A 59 18.92 -13.97 -7.59
CA ASP A 59 20.21 -13.41 -7.97
C ASP A 59 20.18 -11.88 -8.07
N LEU A 60 19.12 -11.31 -8.67
CA LEU A 60 18.97 -9.87 -8.77
C LEU A 60 18.83 -9.19 -7.38
N ALA A 61 18.20 -9.85 -6.41
CA ALA A 61 18.14 -9.33 -5.05
C ALA A 61 19.51 -9.32 -4.39
N ARG A 62 20.32 -10.36 -4.63
CA ARG A 62 21.71 -10.43 -4.18
C ARG A 62 22.55 -9.31 -4.79
N ASP A 63 22.47 -9.09 -6.09
CA ASP A 63 23.21 -8.03 -6.78
C ASP A 63 22.89 -6.66 -6.21
N LEU A 64 21.60 -6.40 -5.93
CA LEU A 64 21.17 -5.15 -5.30
C LEU A 64 21.65 -5.02 -3.85
N ARG A 65 21.67 -6.10 -3.06
CA ARG A 65 22.23 -6.09 -1.70
C ARG A 65 23.72 -5.80 -1.68
N VAL A 66 24.47 -6.39 -2.61
CA VAL A 66 25.91 -6.12 -2.78
C VAL A 66 26.12 -4.66 -3.18
N LEU A 67 25.37 -4.16 -4.15
CA LEU A 67 25.44 -2.76 -4.58
C LEU A 67 25.18 -1.77 -3.43
N VAL A 68 24.18 -2.02 -2.59
CA VAL A 68 23.89 -1.21 -1.40
C VAL A 68 25.09 -1.16 -0.46
N ARG A 69 25.70 -2.32 -0.21
CA ARG A 69 26.90 -2.45 0.66
C ARG A 69 28.11 -1.73 0.10
N GLU A 70 28.38 -1.87 -1.19
CA GLU A 70 29.46 -1.14 -1.89
C GLU A 70 29.30 0.38 -1.77
N ARG A 71 28.08 0.89 -1.97
CA ARG A 71 27.81 2.33 -1.86
C ARG A 71 28.01 2.83 -0.43
N LEU A 72 27.54 2.07 0.58
CA LEU A 72 27.78 2.40 1.98
C LEU A 72 29.25 2.40 2.37
N GLN A 73 30.03 1.42 1.87
CA GLN A 73 31.49 1.38 2.07
C GLN A 73 32.20 2.54 1.38
N ALA A 74 31.70 3.02 0.25
CA ALA A 74 32.20 4.21 -0.42
C ALA A 74 31.92 5.52 0.35
N GLY A 75 31.16 5.46 1.47
CA GLY A 75 30.86 6.60 2.33
C GLY A 75 29.55 7.30 2.01
N ASP A 76 28.71 6.75 1.16
CA ASP A 76 27.41 7.35 0.84
C ASP A 76 26.48 7.36 2.05
N SER A 77 25.68 8.39 2.15
CA SER A 77 24.54 8.43 3.07
C SER A 77 23.41 7.55 2.59
N ASP A 78 22.52 7.10 3.50
CA ASP A 78 21.38 6.26 3.18
C ASP A 78 20.54 6.83 2.03
N ARG A 79 20.32 8.15 2.03
CA ARG A 79 19.60 8.85 0.98
C ARG A 79 20.28 8.75 -0.38
N GLN A 80 21.62 8.94 -0.42
CA GLN A 80 22.40 8.86 -1.66
C GLN A 80 22.37 7.44 -2.24
N VAL A 81 22.44 6.41 -1.38
CA VAL A 81 22.31 5.01 -1.81
C VAL A 81 20.96 4.77 -2.46
N ILE A 82 19.87 5.16 -1.80
CA ILE A 82 18.51 5.01 -2.34
C ILE A 82 18.34 5.82 -3.63
N ASP A 83 18.82 7.05 -3.69
CA ASP A 83 18.74 7.88 -4.89
C ASP A 83 19.49 7.27 -6.07
N TYR A 84 20.65 6.68 -5.80
CA TYR A 84 21.43 5.96 -6.81
C TYR A 84 20.68 4.76 -7.37
N VAL A 85 20.10 3.94 -6.50
CA VAL A 85 19.32 2.76 -6.91
C VAL A 85 18.08 3.18 -7.70
N VAL A 86 17.36 4.21 -7.24
CA VAL A 86 16.17 4.74 -7.92
C VAL A 86 16.53 5.34 -9.29
N ALA A 87 17.66 6.05 -9.40
CA ALA A 87 18.10 6.60 -10.69
C ALA A 87 18.39 5.50 -11.74
N ARG A 88 18.84 4.32 -11.31
CA ARG A 88 19.19 3.21 -12.19
C ARG A 88 18.03 2.28 -12.50
N TYR A 89 17.15 2.01 -11.53
CA TYR A 89 16.09 1.00 -11.62
C TYR A 89 14.68 1.60 -11.61
N GLY A 90 14.56 2.91 -11.39
CA GLY A 90 13.29 3.62 -11.32
C GLY A 90 12.62 3.55 -9.94
N GLU A 91 11.57 4.35 -9.76
CA GLU A 91 10.82 4.48 -8.50
C GLU A 91 10.16 3.15 -8.03
N PHE A 92 9.95 2.21 -8.97
CA PHE A 92 9.33 0.92 -8.68
C PHE A 92 10.19 0.04 -7.76
N VAL A 93 11.49 0.29 -7.69
CA VAL A 93 12.41 -0.41 -6.79
C VAL A 93 12.12 -0.13 -5.31
N LEU A 94 11.36 0.92 -5.00
CA LEU A 94 10.96 1.23 -3.63
C LEU A 94 9.72 0.43 -3.23
N LEU A 95 9.77 -0.23 -2.07
CA LEU A 95 8.60 -0.88 -1.48
C LEU A 95 7.57 0.15 -0.99
N LYS A 96 8.06 1.29 -0.48
CA LYS A 96 7.23 2.42 -0.07
C LYS A 96 7.44 3.57 -1.05
N PRO A 97 6.42 3.94 -1.84
CA PRO A 97 6.56 5.04 -2.79
C PRO A 97 6.85 6.35 -2.04
N ARG A 98 7.79 7.12 -2.58
CA ARG A 98 8.08 8.46 -2.05
C ARG A 98 6.92 9.41 -2.30
N PHE A 99 6.71 10.33 -1.38
CA PHE A 99 5.79 11.44 -1.60
C PHE A 99 6.33 12.33 -2.73
N SER A 100 5.71 12.24 -3.89
CA SER A 100 5.99 13.09 -5.05
C SER A 100 4.72 13.82 -5.46
N ALA A 101 4.84 14.95 -6.16
CA ALA A 101 3.69 15.69 -6.68
C ALA A 101 2.80 14.80 -7.57
N ARG A 102 3.39 13.85 -8.31
CA ARG A 102 2.69 12.86 -9.14
C ARG A 102 1.84 11.91 -8.30
N ASN A 103 2.40 11.43 -7.16
CA ASN A 103 1.68 10.54 -6.23
C ASN A 103 0.64 11.30 -5.40
N ALA A 104 0.90 12.58 -5.05
CA ALA A 104 -0.06 13.44 -4.35
C ALA A 104 -1.35 13.63 -5.16
N LEU A 105 -1.25 13.77 -6.49
CA LEU A 105 -2.41 13.86 -7.37
C LEU A 105 -3.24 12.56 -7.31
N LEU A 106 -2.58 11.40 -7.36
CA LEU A 106 -3.24 10.09 -7.31
C LEU A 106 -3.99 9.88 -5.99
N TRP A 107 -3.37 10.23 -4.86
CA TRP A 107 -3.99 10.11 -3.54
C TRP A 107 -5.02 11.19 -3.26
N GLY A 108 -4.87 12.38 -3.84
CA GLY A 108 -5.80 13.50 -3.70
C GLY A 108 -7.08 13.36 -4.53
N THR A 109 -7.03 12.63 -5.65
CA THR A 109 -8.17 12.48 -6.57
C THR A 109 -9.44 11.94 -5.91
N PRO A 110 -9.42 10.85 -5.10
CA PRO A 110 -10.64 10.35 -4.44
C PRO A 110 -11.25 11.36 -3.49
N ILE A 111 -10.42 12.10 -2.76
CA ILE A 111 -10.86 13.13 -1.82
C ILE A 111 -11.52 14.29 -2.59
N LEU A 112 -10.90 14.74 -3.67
CA LEU A 112 -11.43 15.80 -4.53
C LEU A 112 -12.78 15.40 -5.15
N LEU A 113 -12.90 14.18 -5.68
CA LEU A 113 -14.15 13.67 -6.24
C LEU A 113 -15.25 13.58 -5.17
N LEU A 114 -14.92 13.17 -3.95
CA LEU A 114 -15.87 13.09 -2.84
C LEU A 114 -16.37 14.48 -2.43
N LEU A 115 -15.47 15.48 -2.38
CA LEU A 115 -15.83 16.86 -2.09
C LEU A 115 -16.71 17.47 -3.19
N ILE A 116 -16.38 17.27 -4.46
CA ILE A 116 -17.18 17.75 -5.60
C ILE A 116 -18.55 17.08 -5.60
N GLY A 117 -18.59 15.73 -5.48
CA GLY A 117 -19.85 14.97 -5.44
C GLY A 117 -20.72 15.38 -4.25
N GLY A 118 -20.14 15.52 -3.08
CA GLY A 118 -20.81 15.98 -1.89
C GLY A 118 -21.38 17.41 -2.04
N ALA A 119 -20.61 18.31 -2.63
CA ALA A 119 -21.06 19.68 -2.91
C ALA A 119 -22.23 19.70 -3.90
N VAL A 120 -22.17 18.90 -4.97
CA VAL A 120 -23.26 18.79 -5.96
C VAL A 120 -24.53 18.25 -5.32
N ILE A 121 -24.42 17.19 -4.52
CA ILE A 121 -25.56 16.61 -3.79
C ILE A 121 -26.14 17.65 -2.83
N PHE A 122 -25.29 18.31 -2.05
CA PHE A 122 -25.74 19.33 -1.09
C PHE A 122 -26.45 20.50 -1.76
N VAL A 123 -25.95 20.99 -2.90
CA VAL A 123 -26.61 22.06 -3.68
C VAL A 123 -27.95 21.58 -4.25
N ARG A 124 -28.00 20.37 -4.80
CA ARG A 124 -29.23 19.81 -5.36
C ARG A 124 -30.30 19.54 -4.30
N THR A 125 -29.92 19.02 -3.15
CA THR A 125 -30.87 18.78 -2.06
C THR A 125 -31.43 20.10 -1.49
N ARG A 126 -30.59 21.17 -1.40
CA ARG A 126 -31.10 22.51 -1.00
C ARG A 126 -32.04 23.12 -2.03
N GLN A 127 -31.77 22.92 -3.32
CA GLN A 127 -32.66 23.42 -4.39
C GLN A 127 -33.94 22.59 -4.53
N GLY A 128 -33.89 21.27 -4.24
CA GLY A 128 -35.07 20.39 -4.27
C GLY A 128 -36.04 20.58 -3.12
N ALA A 129 -35.56 21.00 -1.96
CA ALA A 129 -36.42 21.24 -0.79
C ALA A 129 -37.40 22.42 -0.96
N GLY A 130 -37.21 23.24 -2.01
CA GLY A 130 -38.13 24.35 -2.35
C GLY A 130 -39.11 24.06 -3.47
N ASN A 131 -39.00 22.94 -4.12
CA ASN A 131 -39.75 22.61 -5.34
C ASN A 131 -40.46 21.25 -5.19
N GLU A 132 -41.11 21.01 -4.09
CA GLU A 132 -42.11 19.92 -4.06
C GLU A 132 -43.19 20.28 -5.08
N PRO A 133 -43.44 19.45 -6.10
CA PRO A 133 -44.54 19.68 -7.02
C PRO A 133 -45.82 19.65 -6.21
N ARG A 134 -46.37 20.88 -5.97
CA ARG A 134 -47.68 20.97 -5.37
C ARG A 134 -48.63 20.28 -6.31
N LEU A 135 -49.32 19.23 -5.83
CA LEU A 135 -50.44 18.62 -6.54
C LEU A 135 -51.34 19.70 -7.11
N SER A 136 -51.62 19.62 -8.39
CA SER A 136 -52.62 20.52 -9.00
C SER A 136 -53.96 20.31 -8.33
N ASP A 137 -54.81 21.30 -8.38
CA ASP A 137 -56.16 21.22 -7.76
C ASP A 137 -56.96 20.03 -8.31
N ASP A 138 -56.76 19.66 -9.57
CA ASP A 138 -57.38 18.48 -10.20
C ASP A 138 -56.83 17.16 -9.63
N GLU A 139 -55.51 17.07 -9.37
CA GLU A 139 -54.91 15.89 -8.76
C GLU A 139 -55.32 15.72 -7.29
N ARG A 140 -55.46 16.81 -6.54
CA ARG A 140 -56.01 16.81 -5.17
C ARG A 140 -57.44 16.28 -5.17
N ALA A 141 -58.31 16.79 -6.07
CA ALA A 141 -59.69 16.35 -6.17
C ALA A 141 -59.82 14.85 -6.60
N ALA A 142 -58.86 14.37 -7.41
CA ALA A 142 -58.81 12.96 -7.76
C ALA A 142 -58.41 12.05 -6.59
N VAL A 143 -57.41 12.45 -5.83
CA VAL A 143 -56.96 11.75 -4.60
C VAL A 143 -58.08 11.71 -3.57
N GLU A 144 -58.77 12.83 -3.34
CA GLU A 144 -59.87 12.94 -2.37
C GLU A 144 -61.08 12.05 -2.72
N ARG A 145 -61.41 11.93 -4.03
CA ARG A 145 -62.43 10.98 -4.53
C ARG A 145 -62.05 9.51 -4.29
N LEU A 146 -60.78 9.17 -4.45
CA LEU A 146 -60.26 7.80 -4.23
C LEU A 146 -60.33 7.48 -2.72
N LEU A 147 -59.91 8.39 -1.85
CA LEU A 147 -59.96 8.17 -0.41
C LEU A 147 -61.43 7.99 0.09
N THR A 148 -62.34 8.79 -0.40
CA THR A 148 -63.79 8.69 -0.04
C THR A 148 -64.44 7.37 -0.55
N LYS A 149 -63.86 6.79 -1.63
CA LYS A 149 -64.36 5.51 -2.16
C LYS A 149 -63.79 4.32 -1.41
N MET A 150 -62.63 4.45 -0.76
CA MET A 150 -62.03 3.38 0.06
C MET A 150 -62.60 3.32 1.49
N ASP A 151 -63.26 4.38 1.94
CA ASP A 151 -63.83 4.47 3.30
C ASP A 151 -65.32 4.01 3.34
N LYS A 152 -65.82 3.47 2.23
CA LYS A 152 -67.19 2.93 2.07
C LYS A 152 -67.15 1.44 1.83
#